data_817d1903ceafd5ab7c882a9d2bfe1642
#
_entry.id   817d1903ceafd5ab7c882a9d2bfe1642
#
_cell.length_a   1.000
_cell.length_b   1.000
_cell.length_c   1.000
_cell.angle_alpha   90.00
_cell.angle_beta   90.00
_cell.angle_gamma   90.00
#
_symmetry.space_group_name_H-M   'P 1'
#
loop_
_entity.id
_entity.type
_entity.pdbx_description
1 polymer ?
#
loop_
_entity_poly.entity_id
_entity_poly.type
_entity_poly.pdbx_seq_one_letter_code
_entity_poly.pdbx_strand_id
1 'polypeptide(L)'
;GEKDRDEAEPGKPEDGDKKDNEDKESAKKGKGKKDTDKNKDGGELNLDELSPLFIDGISPRKAADIASMLGKDRAVPGGGGDGSTVEMNATVRPGEAITVLLAWGDAVVGATGTITAVAADGRFIGFAHPFLGRGAVNYPVARAFIHGVVPSLEAPFKIGSPLEIFGTVTQDRPQGI
;
A
#
# COMPACT_ATOMS: atom_id res chain seq x y z
N GLY A 1 -13.35 -46.85 48.13
CA GLY A 1 -12.59 -47.90 47.54
C GLY A 1 -11.63 -47.29 46.54
N GLU A 2 -10.47 -47.04 46.82
CA GLU A 2 -9.28 -47.88 47.11
C GLU A 2 -8.79 -48.64 45.88
N LYS A 3 -7.56 -48.32 45.59
CA LYS A 3 -6.35 -49.07 45.27
C LYS A 3 -5.98 -49.12 43.79
N ASP A 4 -4.87 -48.62 43.51
CA ASP A 4 -3.43 -48.99 43.59
C ASP A 4 -2.87 -49.50 42.25
N ARG A 5 -1.78 -48.82 41.84
CA ARG A 5 -0.40 -49.29 41.53
C ARG A 5 -0.29 -50.31 40.38
N ASP A 6 0.67 -50.20 39.49
CA ASP A 6 2.14 -50.15 39.53
C ASP A 6 2.67 -49.96 38.11
N GLU A 7 3.61 -49.10 37.93
CA GLU A 7 5.05 -49.24 37.64
C GLU A 7 5.47 -50.34 36.65
N ALA A 8 6.19 -49.92 35.60
CA ALA A 8 7.57 -50.30 35.34
C ALA A 8 8.04 -49.92 33.92
N GLU A 9 9.04 -49.05 33.84
CA GLU A 9 10.13 -49.07 32.88
C GLU A 9 11.07 -50.26 33.22
N PRO A 10 12.17 -50.56 32.44
CA PRO A 10 12.82 -49.98 31.30
C PRO A 10 13.36 -51.00 30.27
N GLY A 11 14.06 -50.51 29.24
CA GLY A 11 14.91 -51.39 28.43
C GLY A 11 15.48 -50.78 27.17
N LYS A 12 16.63 -50.12 27.27
CA LYS A 12 17.70 -50.08 26.27
C LYS A 12 18.60 -51.32 26.48
N PRO A 13 19.52 -51.74 25.59
CA PRO A 13 20.28 -51.05 24.57
C PRO A 13 20.67 -51.89 23.31
N GLU A 14 21.57 -51.31 22.55
CA GLU A 14 22.76 -51.77 21.80
C GLU A 14 22.65 -52.13 20.32
N ASP A 15 23.39 -51.31 19.59
CA ASP A 15 24.60 -51.52 18.79
C ASP A 15 24.59 -52.39 17.53
N GLY A 16 25.19 -51.80 16.51
CA GLY A 16 25.93 -52.59 15.50
C GLY A 16 25.64 -52.22 14.06
N ASP A 17 26.40 -51.53 13.44
CA ASP A 17 27.55 -51.76 12.58
C ASP A 17 27.49 -51.04 11.22
N LYS A 18 28.61 -50.50 10.91
CA LYS A 18 29.11 -49.88 9.69
C LYS A 18 28.89 -50.72 8.42
N LYS A 19 28.62 -50.05 7.32
CA LYS A 19 29.37 -50.29 6.06
C LYS A 19 29.21 -49.13 5.07
N ASP A 20 30.34 -48.70 4.63
CA ASP A 20 30.66 -47.86 3.49
C ASP A 20 30.01 -48.34 2.19
N ASN A 21 29.61 -47.42 1.32
CA ASN A 21 30.04 -47.40 -0.08
C ASN A 21 29.40 -46.25 -0.89
N GLU A 22 30.32 -45.43 -1.42
CA GLU A 22 30.50 -45.03 -2.82
C GLU A 22 29.40 -44.25 -3.58
N ASP A 23 29.84 -43.06 -3.89
CA ASP A 23 29.71 -42.32 -5.15
C ASP A 23 28.51 -42.56 -6.06
N LYS A 24 27.66 -41.54 -6.13
CA LYS A 24 27.11 -41.09 -7.40
C LYS A 24 26.87 -39.58 -7.40
N GLU A 25 27.78 -38.93 -8.03
CA GLU A 25 27.67 -37.63 -8.66
C GLU A 25 26.37 -37.49 -9.42
N SER A 26 25.50 -36.59 -9.01
CA SER A 26 24.40 -36.10 -9.85
C SER A 26 24.22 -34.60 -9.68
N ALA A 27 24.54 -33.93 -10.76
CA ALA A 27 24.52 -32.52 -11.02
C ALA A 27 23.29 -31.80 -10.39
N LYS A 28 23.51 -31.00 -9.35
CA LYS A 28 22.59 -29.96 -8.93
C LYS A 28 22.79 -28.75 -9.84
N LYS A 29 21.87 -28.56 -10.77
CA LYS A 29 21.66 -27.29 -11.45
C LYS A 29 21.49 -26.20 -10.39
N GLY A 30 22.50 -25.38 -10.23
CA GLY A 30 22.44 -24.16 -9.46
C GLY A 30 21.40 -23.22 -10.08
N LYS A 31 20.32 -22.97 -9.37
CA LYS A 31 19.49 -21.78 -9.58
C LYS A 31 20.35 -20.59 -9.17
N GLY A 32 20.88 -19.90 -10.16
CA GLY A 32 21.53 -18.62 -9.98
C GLY A 32 20.57 -17.67 -9.25
N LYS A 33 20.90 -17.38 -8.01
CA LYS A 33 20.40 -16.21 -7.30
C LYS A 33 20.92 -15.01 -8.10
N LYS A 34 20.04 -14.31 -8.78
CA LYS A 34 20.36 -12.99 -9.29
C LYS A 34 20.57 -12.11 -8.07
N ASP A 35 21.80 -11.93 -7.68
CA ASP A 35 22.21 -10.81 -6.86
C ASP A 35 21.95 -9.55 -7.71
N THR A 36 20.83 -8.90 -7.48
CA THR A 36 20.60 -7.55 -7.97
C THR A 36 21.50 -6.64 -7.16
N ASP A 37 22.55 -6.22 -7.82
CA ASP A 37 23.52 -5.21 -7.41
C ASP A 37 22.76 -3.94 -7.00
N LYS A 38 22.56 -3.77 -5.69
CA LYS A 38 21.97 -2.56 -5.09
C LYS A 38 23.08 -1.57 -4.78
N ASN A 39 23.71 -1.01 -5.82
CA ASN A 39 24.52 0.18 -5.69
C ASN A 39 24.51 0.97 -7.00
N LYS A 40 23.47 1.78 -7.16
CA LYS A 40 23.52 2.99 -7.95
C LYS A 40 23.02 4.12 -7.07
N ASP A 41 23.94 4.87 -6.53
CA ASP A 41 23.77 6.22 -6.03
C ASP A 41 23.20 7.09 -7.16
N GLY A 42 21.95 7.36 -7.08
CA GLY A 42 21.11 8.12 -7.97
C GLY A 42 19.70 7.65 -7.69
N GLY A 43 19.17 8.02 -6.51
CA GLY A 43 17.85 7.59 -6.06
C GLY A 43 16.80 7.96 -7.09
N GLU A 44 16.47 7.02 -7.96
CA GLU A 44 15.27 7.06 -8.77
C GLU A 44 14.13 7.05 -7.76
N LEU A 45 13.46 8.20 -7.60
CA LEU A 45 12.30 8.35 -6.74
C LEU A 45 11.30 7.26 -7.15
N ASN A 46 11.05 6.34 -6.24
CA ASN A 46 10.00 5.34 -6.44
C ASN A 46 8.65 6.06 -6.37
N LEU A 47 8.12 6.43 -7.52
CA LEU A 47 6.87 7.16 -7.64
C LEU A 47 5.69 6.39 -7.05
N ASP A 48 5.80 5.06 -6.92
CA ASP A 48 4.78 4.21 -6.31
C ASP A 48 4.65 4.42 -4.80
N GLU A 49 5.70 4.94 -4.15
CA GLU A 49 5.71 5.25 -2.72
C GLU A 49 5.11 6.62 -2.40
N LEU A 50 5.05 7.54 -3.36
CA LEU A 50 4.62 8.93 -3.14
C LEU A 50 3.13 9.09 -2.83
N SER A 51 2.30 8.12 -3.20
CA SER A 51 0.86 8.12 -2.88
C SER A 51 0.44 6.74 -2.40
N PRO A 52 0.58 6.44 -1.11
CA PRO A 52 0.02 5.22 -0.57
C PRO A 52 -1.50 5.23 -0.76
N LEU A 53 -2.06 4.07 -1.13
CA LEU A 53 -3.50 3.89 -1.11
C LEU A 53 -3.98 3.89 0.34
N PHE A 54 -4.99 4.68 0.63
CA PHE A 54 -5.77 4.44 1.84
C PHE A 54 -6.96 3.55 1.48
N ILE A 55 -7.23 2.61 2.37
CA ILE A 55 -8.34 1.66 2.21
C ILE A 55 -9.04 1.55 3.56
N ASP A 56 -10.31 1.85 3.56
CA ASP A 56 -11.15 1.86 4.74
C ASP A 56 -12.42 1.02 4.52
N GLY A 57 -13.10 0.61 5.60
CA GLY A 57 -14.33 -0.17 5.55
C GLY A 57 -14.13 -1.67 5.31
N ILE A 58 -12.90 -2.17 5.15
CA ILE A 58 -12.61 -3.60 4.94
C ILE A 58 -11.46 -4.09 5.84
N SER A 59 -11.32 -5.41 5.95
CA SER A 59 -10.26 -5.98 6.78
C SER A 59 -8.85 -5.67 6.23
N PRO A 60 -7.82 -5.53 7.09
CA PRO A 60 -6.45 -5.23 6.69
C PRO A 60 -5.88 -6.20 5.65
N ARG A 61 -6.23 -7.49 5.74
CA ARG A 61 -5.80 -8.49 4.78
C ARG A 61 -6.35 -8.20 3.38
N LYS A 62 -7.65 -7.92 3.26
CA LYS A 62 -8.28 -7.56 1.99
C LYS A 62 -7.75 -6.23 1.45
N ALA A 63 -7.45 -5.29 2.33
CA ALA A 63 -6.83 -4.03 1.94
C ALA A 63 -5.45 -4.25 1.31
N ALA A 64 -4.62 -5.12 1.89
CA ALA A 64 -3.32 -5.48 1.34
C ALA A 64 -3.44 -6.18 -0.04
N ASP A 65 -4.41 -7.08 -0.18
CA ASP A 65 -4.68 -7.76 -1.45
C ASP A 65 -5.06 -6.76 -2.55
N ILE A 66 -5.94 -5.80 -2.25
CA ILE A 66 -6.34 -4.74 -3.19
C ILE A 66 -5.17 -3.85 -3.56
N ALA A 67 -4.36 -3.41 -2.59
CA ALA A 67 -3.18 -2.60 -2.86
C ALA A 67 -2.22 -3.32 -3.82
N SER A 68 -1.93 -4.59 -3.56
CA SER A 68 -1.09 -5.41 -4.43
C SER A 68 -1.65 -5.54 -5.85
N MET A 69 -2.96 -5.75 -6.01
CA MET A 69 -3.62 -5.79 -7.33
C MET A 69 -3.51 -4.48 -8.10
N LEU A 70 -3.42 -3.36 -7.40
CA LEU A 70 -3.26 -2.03 -7.98
C LEU A 70 -1.79 -1.63 -8.18
N GLY A 71 -0.86 -2.52 -7.87
CA GLY A 71 0.58 -2.27 -8.00
C GLY A 71 1.13 -1.36 -6.92
N LYS A 72 0.50 -1.32 -5.75
CA LYS A 72 0.97 -0.55 -4.59
C LYS A 72 1.52 -1.48 -3.51
N ASP A 73 2.66 -1.13 -2.94
CA ASP A 73 3.34 -1.98 -1.95
C ASP A 73 2.61 -2.05 -0.62
N ARG A 74 1.81 -1.03 -0.31
CA ARG A 74 1.06 -0.98 0.94
C ARG A 74 -0.23 -0.17 0.84
N ALA A 75 -1.20 -0.57 1.65
CA ALA A 75 -2.35 0.24 1.99
C ALA A 75 -2.16 0.84 3.40
N VAL A 76 -2.66 2.04 3.60
CA VAL A 76 -2.77 2.67 4.92
C VAL A 76 -4.25 2.75 5.30
N PRO A 77 -4.59 2.67 6.60
CA PRO A 77 -5.98 2.89 7.01
C PRO A 77 -6.39 4.32 6.68
N GLY A 78 -7.62 4.50 6.25
CA GLY A 78 -8.25 5.81 6.11
C GLY A 78 -8.47 6.46 7.48
N GLY A 79 -8.65 7.76 7.47
CA GLY A 79 -8.82 8.53 8.69
C GLY A 79 -10.18 8.40 9.37
N GLY A 80 -11.12 7.61 8.81
CA GLY A 80 -12.46 7.35 9.38
C GLY A 80 -13.05 8.55 10.12
N GLY A 81 -13.55 9.55 9.46
CA GLY A 81 -14.02 10.77 10.13
C GLY A 81 -15.34 11.26 9.56
N ASP A 82 -16.20 11.74 10.43
CA ASP A 82 -17.37 12.52 10.09
C ASP A 82 -16.92 13.89 9.56
N GLY A 83 -16.84 14.00 8.22
CA GLY A 83 -16.55 15.25 7.52
C GLY A 83 -17.70 16.25 7.46
N SER A 84 -18.74 16.06 8.23
CA SER A 84 -20.06 16.73 8.10
C SER A 84 -20.08 18.23 8.43
N THR A 85 -18.97 18.83 8.88
CA THR A 85 -18.97 20.22 9.36
C THR A 85 -18.05 21.19 8.62
N VAL A 86 -17.44 20.79 7.50
CA VAL A 86 -16.56 21.68 6.75
C VAL A 86 -17.38 22.46 5.72
N GLU A 87 -17.44 23.78 5.85
CA GLU A 87 -18.00 24.64 4.80
C GLU A 87 -17.21 24.46 3.49
N MET A 88 -17.91 23.99 2.48
CA MET A 88 -17.34 23.70 1.18
C MET A 88 -17.42 24.92 0.28
N ASN A 89 -16.32 25.55 0.01
CA ASN A 89 -16.23 26.54 -1.07
C ASN A 89 -16.34 25.82 -2.43
N ALA A 90 -17.18 26.33 -3.32
CA ALA A 90 -17.36 25.76 -4.67
C ALA A 90 -16.06 25.79 -5.50
N THR A 91 -15.14 26.70 -5.18
CA THR A 91 -13.87 26.90 -5.92
C THR A 91 -12.72 26.25 -5.17
N VAL A 92 -11.96 25.39 -5.86
CA VAL A 92 -10.74 24.81 -5.31
C VAL A 92 -9.56 25.75 -5.45
N ARG A 93 -8.56 25.61 -4.59
CA ARG A 93 -7.37 26.46 -4.57
C ARG A 93 -6.09 25.63 -4.50
N PRO A 94 -4.97 26.15 -5.02
CA PRO A 94 -3.66 25.54 -4.80
C PRO A 94 -3.39 25.36 -3.30
N GLY A 95 -2.82 24.21 -2.91
CA GLY A 95 -2.55 23.85 -1.51
C GLY A 95 -3.68 23.12 -0.81
N GLU A 96 -4.90 23.12 -1.33
CA GLU A 96 -6.00 22.34 -0.75
C GLU A 96 -5.75 20.83 -0.88
N ALA A 97 -6.17 20.08 0.14
CA ALA A 97 -6.09 18.62 0.13
C ALA A 97 -7.25 18.03 -0.67
N ILE A 98 -6.93 17.06 -1.49
CA ILE A 98 -7.88 16.29 -2.30
C ILE A 98 -7.64 14.81 -2.16
N THR A 99 -8.70 14.04 -2.40
CA THR A 99 -8.66 12.58 -2.49
C THR A 99 -9.16 12.14 -3.85
N VAL A 100 -8.35 11.38 -4.56
CA VAL A 100 -8.78 10.64 -5.76
C VAL A 100 -9.35 9.32 -5.32
N LEU A 101 -10.55 8.99 -5.80
CA LEU A 101 -11.32 7.83 -5.38
C LEU A 101 -11.33 6.76 -6.48
N LEU A 102 -11.06 5.52 -6.10
CA LEU A 102 -11.29 4.33 -6.92
C LEU A 102 -12.57 3.60 -6.50
N ALA A 103 -12.92 3.69 -5.23
CA ALA A 103 -14.18 3.22 -4.67
C ALA A 103 -14.58 4.11 -3.50
N TRP A 104 -15.90 4.24 -3.28
CA TRP A 104 -16.46 4.98 -2.14
C TRP A 104 -17.81 4.38 -1.72
N GLY A 105 -18.27 4.67 -0.52
CA GLY A 105 -19.43 4.10 0.12
C GLY A 105 -19.03 3.33 1.38
N ASP A 106 -19.53 2.11 1.56
CA ASP A 106 -19.19 1.26 2.72
C ASP A 106 -17.70 0.90 2.78
N ALA A 107 -17.05 0.87 1.61
CA ALA A 107 -15.60 0.77 1.51
C ALA A 107 -15.06 1.95 0.70
N VAL A 108 -13.95 2.52 1.15
CA VAL A 108 -13.29 3.64 0.48
C VAL A 108 -11.89 3.20 0.06
N VAL A 109 -11.57 3.42 -1.21
CA VAL A 109 -10.23 3.18 -1.78
C VAL A 109 -9.81 4.41 -2.53
N GLY A 110 -8.68 4.99 -2.19
CA GLY A 110 -8.19 6.19 -2.83
C GLY A 110 -6.79 6.60 -2.42
N ALA A 111 -6.38 7.77 -2.85
CA ALA A 111 -5.15 8.42 -2.42
C ALA A 111 -5.38 9.90 -2.15
N THR A 112 -4.71 10.40 -1.11
CA THR A 112 -4.81 11.80 -0.69
C THR A 112 -3.56 12.56 -1.11
N GLY A 113 -3.78 13.67 -1.78
CA GLY A 113 -2.72 14.56 -2.23
C GLY A 113 -3.11 16.03 -2.10
N THR A 114 -2.49 16.86 -2.91
CA THR A 114 -2.62 18.33 -2.85
C THR A 114 -2.86 18.89 -4.24
N ILE A 115 -3.72 19.89 -4.36
CA ILE A 115 -3.85 20.69 -5.59
C ILE A 115 -2.59 21.51 -5.77
N THR A 116 -1.94 21.34 -6.91
CA THR A 116 -0.70 22.05 -7.27
C THR A 116 -1.01 23.40 -7.90
N ALA A 117 -1.93 23.43 -8.86
CA ALA A 117 -2.33 24.64 -9.56
C ALA A 117 -3.78 24.56 -10.02
N VAL A 118 -4.42 25.71 -10.19
CA VAL A 118 -5.77 25.86 -10.72
C VAL A 118 -5.77 26.88 -11.85
N ALA A 119 -6.34 26.51 -12.98
CA ALA A 119 -6.49 27.40 -14.13
C ALA A 119 -7.73 28.31 -13.97
N ALA A 120 -7.79 29.38 -14.78
CA ALA A 120 -8.89 30.34 -14.73
C ALA A 120 -10.27 29.71 -15.06
N ASP A 121 -10.28 28.61 -15.78
CA ASP A 121 -11.49 27.86 -16.15
C ASP A 121 -11.89 26.80 -15.10
N GLY A 122 -11.20 26.74 -13.96
CA GLY A 122 -11.46 25.80 -12.87
C GLY A 122 -10.79 24.44 -13.03
N ARG A 123 -10.12 24.15 -14.13
CA ARG A 123 -9.29 22.94 -14.23
C ARG A 123 -8.11 23.02 -13.29
N PHE A 124 -7.71 21.90 -12.72
CA PHE A 124 -6.60 21.84 -11.78
C PHE A 124 -5.59 20.75 -12.14
N ILE A 125 -4.41 20.89 -11.58
CA ILE A 125 -3.38 19.85 -11.53
C ILE A 125 -3.14 19.53 -10.06
N GLY A 126 -3.13 18.25 -9.72
CA GLY A 126 -2.86 17.78 -8.37
C GLY A 126 -1.73 16.77 -8.30
N PHE A 127 -1.33 16.42 -7.09
CA PHE A 127 -0.31 15.44 -6.70
C PHE A 127 1.12 15.82 -7.08
N ALA A 128 1.37 16.40 -8.27
CA ALA A 128 2.70 16.64 -8.85
C ALA A 128 3.50 15.34 -9.15
N HIS A 129 2.83 14.23 -9.22
CA HIS A 129 3.31 12.90 -9.60
C HIS A 129 2.13 12.04 -10.06
N PRO A 130 2.33 10.89 -10.70
CA PRO A 130 1.23 10.02 -11.10
C PRO A 130 0.56 9.38 -9.87
N PHE A 131 -0.73 9.06 -9.98
CA PHE A 131 -1.43 8.23 -9.01
C PHE A 131 -1.21 6.74 -9.29
N LEU A 132 -1.69 6.25 -10.44
CA LEU A 132 -1.49 4.89 -10.94
C LEU A 132 -0.85 4.88 -12.34
N GLY A 133 -0.58 6.04 -12.92
CA GLY A 133 0.05 6.17 -14.24
C GLY A 133 -0.79 5.64 -15.39
N ARG A 134 -2.11 5.66 -15.28
CA ARG A 134 -3.03 5.01 -16.24
C ARG A 134 -3.33 5.86 -17.48
N GLY A 135 -2.83 7.07 -17.56
CA GLY A 135 -3.05 7.96 -18.71
C GLY A 135 -4.43 8.63 -18.66
N ALA A 136 -5.25 8.45 -19.70
CA ALA A 136 -6.63 8.94 -19.69
C ALA A 136 -7.48 8.08 -18.73
N VAL A 137 -8.15 8.74 -17.79
CA VAL A 137 -8.91 8.10 -16.70
C VAL A 137 -10.23 8.85 -16.46
N ASN A 138 -11.02 8.33 -15.54
CA ASN A 138 -12.25 8.98 -15.06
C ASN A 138 -12.43 8.65 -13.58
N TYR A 139 -11.61 9.30 -12.74
CA TYR A 139 -11.64 9.07 -11.30
C TYR A 139 -12.38 10.21 -10.59
N PRO A 140 -13.39 9.94 -9.77
CA PRO A 140 -13.97 10.94 -8.89
C PRO A 140 -12.89 11.54 -7.99
N VAL A 141 -12.99 12.84 -7.78
CA VAL A 141 -12.13 13.57 -6.85
C VAL A 141 -12.98 14.29 -5.81
N ALA A 142 -12.62 14.08 -4.55
CA ALA A 142 -13.25 14.70 -3.41
C ALA A 142 -12.31 15.69 -2.74
N ARG A 143 -12.83 16.65 -2.00
CA ARG A 143 -12.07 17.38 -1.00
C ARG A 143 -11.63 16.40 0.09
N ALA A 144 -10.54 16.71 0.78
CA ALA A 144 -10.06 15.87 1.86
C ALA A 144 -9.94 16.63 3.17
N PHE A 145 -10.40 16.01 4.24
CA PHE A 145 -10.05 16.42 5.59
C PHE A 145 -8.77 15.70 6.03
N ILE A 146 -7.77 16.44 6.48
CA ILE A 146 -6.49 15.87 6.90
C ILE A 146 -6.48 15.67 8.41
N HIS A 147 -6.36 14.42 8.84
CA HIS A 147 -6.24 14.05 10.26
C HIS A 147 -4.81 14.18 10.75
N GLY A 148 -3.83 13.99 9.89
CA GLY A 148 -2.42 14.07 10.22
C GLY A 148 -1.50 13.88 9.04
N VAL A 149 -0.22 14.10 9.29
CA VAL A 149 0.85 13.87 8.31
C VAL A 149 1.84 12.89 8.93
N VAL A 150 2.19 11.85 8.20
CA VAL A 150 3.27 10.94 8.59
C VAL A 150 4.56 11.50 8.02
N PRO A 151 5.48 11.99 8.87
CA PRO A 151 6.76 12.50 8.41
C PRO A 151 7.66 11.34 7.98
N SER A 152 8.27 11.48 6.82
CA SER A 152 9.29 10.57 6.31
C SER A 152 10.25 11.35 5.43
N LEU A 153 11.51 10.97 5.43
CA LEU A 153 12.50 11.54 4.48
C LEU A 153 12.33 10.98 3.07
N GLU A 154 11.80 9.76 2.96
CA GLU A 154 11.65 9.06 1.69
C GLU A 154 10.24 9.19 1.11
N ALA A 155 9.22 8.92 1.91
CA ALA A 155 7.83 8.93 1.46
C ALA A 155 6.88 9.51 2.52
N PRO A 156 6.85 10.84 2.71
CA PRO A 156 5.88 11.48 3.58
C PRO A 156 4.48 11.38 2.98
N PHE A 157 3.46 11.11 3.81
CA PHE A 157 2.10 11.05 3.32
C PHE A 157 1.09 11.63 4.31
N LYS A 158 -0.09 11.97 3.81
CA LYS A 158 -1.20 12.50 4.58
C LYS A 158 -2.20 11.40 4.89
N ILE A 159 -2.67 11.36 6.12
CA ILE A 159 -3.83 10.57 6.52
C ILE A 159 -5.04 11.48 6.46
N GLY A 160 -6.01 11.14 5.63
CA GLY A 160 -7.20 11.96 5.44
C GLY A 160 -8.43 11.15 5.12
N SER A 161 -9.57 11.78 5.25
CA SER A 161 -10.87 11.24 4.83
C SER A 161 -11.42 12.06 3.67
N PRO A 162 -12.00 11.41 2.63
CA PRO A 162 -12.70 12.13 1.60
C PRO A 162 -13.95 12.81 2.17
N LEU A 163 -14.20 14.00 1.68
CA LEU A 163 -15.40 14.78 1.95
C LEU A 163 -16.32 14.73 0.71
N GLU A 164 -16.81 15.88 0.27
CA GLU A 164 -17.66 15.99 -0.91
C GLU A 164 -16.88 15.76 -2.21
N ILE A 165 -17.45 14.97 -3.12
CA ILE A 165 -16.96 14.84 -4.49
C ILE A 165 -17.33 16.13 -5.24
N PHE A 166 -16.32 16.81 -5.79
CA PHE A 166 -16.50 18.09 -6.47
C PHE A 166 -16.11 18.04 -7.96
N GLY A 167 -15.50 16.96 -8.42
CA GLY A 167 -15.00 16.89 -9.78
C GLY A 167 -14.50 15.51 -10.18
N THR A 168 -13.77 15.50 -11.28
CA THR A 168 -13.22 14.27 -11.88
C THR A 168 -11.81 14.49 -12.38
N VAL A 169 -10.93 13.57 -12.08
CA VAL A 169 -9.60 13.47 -12.67
C VAL A 169 -9.72 12.78 -14.02
N THR A 170 -9.28 13.43 -15.08
CA THR A 170 -9.38 12.93 -16.46
C THR A 170 -8.04 12.46 -17.02
N GLN A 171 -6.94 12.83 -16.37
CA GLN A 171 -5.59 12.45 -16.76
C GLN A 171 -4.78 12.05 -15.53
N ASP A 172 -4.06 10.94 -15.65
CA ASP A 172 -3.12 10.44 -14.64
C ASP A 172 -1.78 10.20 -15.34
N ARG A 173 -0.91 11.21 -15.29
CA ARG A 173 0.32 11.33 -16.07
C ARG A 173 1.54 11.43 -15.15
N PRO A 174 2.76 11.25 -15.67
CA PRO A 174 3.98 11.37 -14.86
C PRO A 174 4.12 12.70 -14.11
N GLN A 175 3.54 13.77 -14.63
CA GLN A 175 3.62 15.11 -14.04
C GLN A 175 2.53 15.39 -13.00
N GLY A 176 1.52 14.53 -12.91
CA GLY A 176 0.39 14.70 -11.98
C GLY A 176 -0.94 14.19 -12.53
N ILE A 177 -1.97 14.52 -11.80
CA ILE A 177 -3.37 14.19 -12.12
C ILE A 177 -4.16 15.45 -12.44
#